data_e35cf93faa99ef1f3def745ebfd578d3
#
_entry.id   e35cf93faa99ef1f3def745ebfd578d3
#
_cell.length_a   1.000
_cell.length_b   1.000
_cell.length_c   1.000
_cell.angle_alpha   90.00
_cell.angle_beta   90.00
_cell.angle_gamma   90.00
#
_symmetry.space_group_name_H-M   'P 1'
#
loop_
_entity.id
_entity.type
_entity.pdbx_description
1 polymer ?
#
loop_
_entity_poly.entity_id
_entity_poly.type
_entity_poly.pdbx_seq_one_letter_code
_entity_poly.pdbx_strand_id
1 'polypeptide(L)'
;MRVGELTTATQHENYIECETEKVRKGKAREFRKIPISPMLKRVLQYIDFEKAKTMKRDYINRSFQKILSGRHTHELRYTFITRAKECSCNLELVMLWDGHKFDKDVKSSAVDRGYTTYSDEYYFKEIEKINYEL
;
A
#
# COMPACT_ATOMS: atom_id res chain seq x y z
N MET A 1 -0.13 2.55 -0.40
CA MET A 1 -1.19 3.54 -0.05
C MET A 1 -1.01 4.79 -0.88
N ARG A 2 -2.08 5.45 -1.32
CA ARG A 2 -2.03 6.78 -1.96
C ARG A 2 -1.90 7.88 -0.91
N VAL A 3 -1.35 9.05 -1.29
CA VAL A 3 -1.21 10.17 -0.35
C VAL A 3 -2.55 10.60 0.25
N GLY A 4 -3.63 10.61 -0.56
CA GLY A 4 -4.97 10.94 -0.07
C GLY A 4 -5.57 9.92 0.89
N GLU A 5 -5.13 8.67 0.85
CA GLU A 5 -5.61 7.60 1.73
C GLU A 5 -5.01 7.68 3.14
N LEU A 6 -3.94 8.47 3.32
CA LEU A 6 -3.29 8.65 4.61
C LEU A 6 -4.23 9.26 5.66
N THR A 7 -5.10 10.17 5.26
CA THR A 7 -6.03 10.87 6.16
C THR A 7 -7.03 9.94 6.85
N THR A 8 -7.39 8.82 6.21
CA THR A 8 -8.32 7.82 6.74
C THR A 8 -7.61 6.59 7.30
N ALA A 9 -6.28 6.61 7.27
CA ALA A 9 -5.49 5.46 7.69
C ALA A 9 -5.48 5.29 9.20
N THR A 10 -5.51 4.03 9.65
CA THR A 10 -5.35 3.65 11.04
C THR A 10 -4.16 2.70 11.15
N GLN A 11 -3.21 3.04 12.02
CA GLN A 11 -2.06 2.19 12.28
C GLN A 11 -2.41 1.15 13.34
N HIS A 12 -2.20 -0.12 13.02
CA HIS A 12 -2.21 -1.26 13.91
C HIS A 12 -0.79 -1.77 14.12
N GLU A 13 -0.61 -2.77 14.95
CA GLU A 13 0.71 -3.32 15.27
C GLU A 13 1.47 -3.84 14.04
N ASN A 14 0.78 -4.58 13.16
CA ASN A 14 1.39 -5.29 12.03
C ASN A 14 0.87 -4.84 10.65
N TYR A 15 -0.10 -3.93 10.62
CA TYR A 15 -0.68 -3.42 9.38
C TYR A 15 -1.21 -1.99 9.52
N ILE A 16 -1.38 -1.32 8.40
CA ILE A 16 -2.10 -0.07 8.29
C ILE A 16 -3.41 -0.38 7.54
N GLU A 17 -4.54 -0.02 8.14
CA GLU A 17 -5.84 -0.06 7.49
C GLU A 17 -6.13 1.29 6.85
N CYS A 18 -6.55 1.30 5.60
CA CYS A 18 -6.95 2.53 4.94
C CYS A 18 -8.15 2.34 4.03
N GLU A 19 -8.94 3.40 3.89
CA GLU A 19 -10.03 3.47 2.93
C GLU A 19 -9.49 3.67 1.52
N THR A 20 -10.01 2.92 0.55
CA THR A 20 -9.60 3.03 -0.84
C THR A 20 -10.20 4.29 -1.46
N GLU A 21 -9.35 5.25 -1.87
CA GLU A 21 -9.77 6.57 -2.39
C GLU A 21 -10.63 6.47 -3.66
N LYS A 22 -10.35 5.50 -4.54
CA LYS A 22 -11.08 5.33 -5.80
C LYS A 22 -12.13 4.22 -5.71
N VAL A 23 -13.31 4.58 -5.22
CA VAL A 23 -14.49 3.71 -5.26
C VAL A 23 -15.36 4.12 -6.45
N ARG A 24 -15.89 3.14 -7.21
CA ARG A 24 -16.84 3.43 -8.30
C ARG A 24 -18.10 4.07 -7.70
N LYS A 25 -18.64 5.07 -8.38
CA LYS A 25 -19.88 5.76 -7.99
C LYS A 25 -20.98 4.73 -7.67
N GLY A 26 -21.57 4.80 -6.48
CA GLY A 26 -22.65 3.89 -6.03
C GLY A 26 -22.18 2.59 -5.34
N LYS A 27 -20.87 2.38 -5.14
CA LYS A 27 -20.35 1.25 -4.33
C LYS A 27 -20.02 1.70 -2.91
N ALA A 28 -20.14 0.75 -1.97
CA ALA A 28 -19.73 0.94 -0.58
C ALA A 28 -18.22 1.24 -0.49
N ARG A 29 -17.83 1.95 0.57
CA ARG A 29 -16.43 2.20 0.90
C ARG A 29 -15.72 0.88 1.14
N GLU A 30 -14.56 0.74 0.53
CA GLU A 30 -13.73 -0.45 0.67
C GLU A 30 -12.51 -0.12 1.54
N PHE A 31 -12.32 -0.88 2.59
CA PHE A 31 -11.11 -0.82 3.42
C PHE A 31 -10.14 -1.92 3.02
N ARG A 32 -8.86 -1.67 3.14
CA ARG A 32 -7.84 -2.67 2.94
C ARG A 32 -6.77 -2.60 4.00
N LYS A 33 -6.22 -3.76 4.31
CA LYS A 33 -5.07 -3.91 5.21
C LYS A 33 -3.80 -3.88 4.38
N ILE A 34 -2.84 -3.07 4.78
CA ILE A 34 -1.52 -2.98 4.18
C ILE A 34 -0.53 -3.43 5.24
N PRO A 35 0.15 -4.57 5.08
CA PRO A 35 1.06 -5.07 6.09
C PRO A 35 2.27 -4.13 6.23
N ILE A 36 2.80 -4.06 7.45
CA ILE A 36 3.96 -3.23 7.78
C ILE A 36 5.22 -4.08 7.59
N SER A 37 6.06 -3.71 6.62
CA SER A 37 7.35 -4.37 6.44
C SER A 37 8.29 -4.10 7.62
N PRO A 38 9.29 -4.96 7.86
CA PRO A 38 10.26 -4.75 8.94
C PRO A 38 10.95 -3.37 8.87
N MET A 39 11.26 -2.91 7.65
CA MET A 39 11.83 -1.57 7.46
C MET A 39 10.83 -0.47 7.83
N LEU A 40 9.60 -0.56 7.37
CA LEU A 40 8.58 0.42 7.71
C LEU A 40 8.32 0.45 9.21
N LYS A 41 8.32 -0.71 9.89
CA LYS A 41 8.18 -0.80 11.35
C LYS A 41 9.26 0.00 12.08
N ARG A 42 10.51 -0.07 11.60
CA ARG A 42 11.62 0.75 12.14
C ARG A 42 11.40 2.24 11.91
N VAL A 43 10.96 2.63 10.72
CA VAL A 43 10.73 4.05 10.38
C VAL A 43 9.57 4.64 11.19
N LEU A 44 8.48 3.87 11.38
CA LEU A 44 7.30 4.32 12.13
C LEU A 44 7.60 4.66 13.60
N GLN A 45 8.68 4.13 14.18
CA GLN A 45 9.11 4.49 15.54
C GLN A 45 9.54 5.97 15.67
N TYR A 46 9.93 6.59 14.56
CA TYR A 46 10.39 7.99 14.52
C TYR A 46 9.34 8.95 13.96
N ILE A 47 8.17 8.45 13.60
CA ILE A 47 7.11 9.24 12.97
C ILE A 47 5.90 9.30 13.89
N ASP A 48 5.41 10.51 14.14
CA ASP A 48 4.08 10.73 14.68
C ASP A 48 3.04 10.49 13.57
N PHE A 49 2.46 9.29 13.56
CA PHE A 49 1.53 8.86 12.51
C PHE A 49 0.25 9.72 12.50
N GLU A 50 -0.28 10.07 13.68
CA GLU A 50 -1.48 10.89 13.79
C GLU A 50 -1.23 12.31 13.26
N LYS A 51 -0.07 12.87 13.54
CA LYS A 51 0.34 14.15 12.96
C LYS A 51 0.52 14.06 11.44
N ALA A 52 1.08 12.96 10.93
CA ALA A 52 1.23 12.74 9.49
C ALA A 52 -0.12 12.71 8.75
N LYS A 53 -1.18 12.17 9.37
CA LYS A 53 -2.55 12.15 8.81
C LYS A 53 -3.14 13.55 8.61
N THR A 54 -2.73 14.52 9.40
CA THR A 54 -3.22 15.91 9.29
C THR A 54 -2.53 16.71 8.18
N MET A 55 -1.45 16.19 7.60
CA MET A 55 -0.70 16.88 6.56
C MET A 55 -1.49 16.96 5.26
N LYS A 56 -1.57 18.16 4.69
CA LYS A 56 -2.19 18.37 3.39
C LYS A 56 -1.38 17.70 2.28
N ARG A 57 -2.06 17.07 1.34
CA ARG A 57 -1.46 16.41 0.17
C ARG A 57 -0.43 17.29 -0.55
N ASP A 58 -0.75 18.57 -0.78
CA ASP A 58 0.15 19.49 -1.47
C ASP A 58 1.43 19.80 -0.67
N TYR A 59 1.31 19.81 0.66
CA TYR A 59 2.48 19.97 1.53
C TYR A 59 3.41 18.77 1.41
N ILE A 60 2.86 17.55 1.46
CA ILE A 60 3.63 16.30 1.31
C ILE A 60 4.33 16.28 -0.05
N ASN A 61 3.61 16.59 -1.13
CA ASN A 61 4.17 16.59 -2.49
C ASN A 61 5.30 17.63 -2.61
N ARG A 62 5.11 18.85 -2.12
CA ARG A 62 6.15 19.90 -2.15
C ARG A 62 7.37 19.53 -1.32
N SER A 63 7.17 18.94 -0.15
CA SER A 63 8.27 18.47 0.70
C SER A 63 9.06 17.35 0.04
N PHE A 64 8.36 16.41 -0.61
CA PHE A 64 8.99 15.34 -1.37
C PHE A 64 9.84 15.89 -2.55
N GLN A 65 9.31 16.86 -3.30
CA GLN A 65 10.02 17.49 -4.40
C GLN A 65 11.25 18.28 -3.97
N LYS A 66 11.29 18.81 -2.74
CA LYS A 66 12.48 19.43 -2.18
C LYS A 66 13.61 18.43 -1.92
N ILE A 67 13.26 17.19 -1.57
CA ILE A 67 14.22 16.11 -1.31
C ILE A 67 14.66 15.44 -2.61
N LEU A 68 13.71 15.17 -3.48
CA LEU A 68 13.92 14.49 -4.76
C LEU A 68 13.37 15.37 -5.91
N SER A 69 14.19 16.31 -6.37
CA SER A 69 13.83 17.24 -7.43
C SER A 69 13.37 16.51 -8.69
N GLY A 70 12.27 16.97 -9.28
CA GLY A 70 11.70 16.39 -10.50
C GLY A 70 10.96 15.05 -10.32
N ARG A 71 10.85 14.55 -9.07
CA ARG A 71 10.13 13.31 -8.76
C ARG A 71 8.79 13.59 -8.11
N HIS A 72 7.84 12.65 -8.29
CA HIS A 72 6.50 12.72 -7.71
C HIS A 72 6.28 11.60 -6.69
N THR A 73 5.50 11.86 -5.64
CA THR A 73 5.16 10.86 -4.61
C THR A 73 4.53 9.59 -5.20
N HIS A 74 3.85 9.70 -6.35
CA HIS A 74 3.26 8.54 -7.02
C HIS A 74 4.31 7.54 -7.52
N GLU A 75 5.51 7.99 -7.82
CA GLU A 75 6.62 7.13 -8.25
C GLU A 75 7.06 6.16 -7.15
N LEU A 76 6.86 6.51 -5.88
CA LEU A 76 7.12 5.60 -4.76
C LEU A 76 6.27 4.32 -4.86
N ARG A 77 5.06 4.41 -5.42
CA ARG A 77 4.20 3.24 -5.64
C ARG A 77 4.77 2.33 -6.73
N TYR A 78 5.27 2.89 -7.82
CA TYR A 78 5.94 2.11 -8.85
C TYR A 78 7.20 1.44 -8.32
N THR A 79 7.99 2.17 -7.53
CA THR A 79 9.18 1.61 -6.86
C THR A 79 8.80 0.43 -5.96
N PHE A 80 7.74 0.58 -5.14
CA PHE A 80 7.25 -0.50 -4.30
C PHE A 80 6.83 -1.74 -5.10
N ILE A 81 6.03 -1.56 -6.16
CA ILE A 81 5.56 -2.67 -7.00
C ILE A 81 6.74 -3.36 -7.69
N THR A 82 7.69 -2.58 -8.23
CA THR A 82 8.89 -3.11 -8.88
C THR A 82 9.71 -3.94 -7.90
N ARG A 83 9.98 -3.38 -6.71
CA ARG A 83 10.73 -4.08 -5.68
C ARG A 83 10.05 -5.36 -5.19
N ALA A 84 8.74 -5.32 -5.00
CA ALA A 84 7.97 -6.50 -4.62
C ALA A 84 8.07 -7.61 -5.67
N LYS A 85 8.06 -7.26 -6.96
CA LYS A 85 8.28 -8.23 -8.05
C LYS A 85 9.69 -8.82 -8.03
N GLU A 86 10.71 -7.99 -7.86
CA GLU A 86 12.10 -8.42 -7.75
C GLU A 86 12.32 -9.38 -6.57
N CYS A 87 11.61 -9.15 -5.46
CA CYS A 87 11.62 -10.02 -4.28
C CYS A 87 10.69 -11.24 -4.41
N SER A 88 10.12 -11.50 -5.58
CA SER A 88 9.22 -12.64 -5.84
C SER A 88 8.02 -12.70 -4.87
N CYS A 89 7.48 -11.54 -4.52
CA CYS A 89 6.25 -11.47 -3.73
C CYS A 89 5.03 -11.93 -4.56
N ASN A 90 4.04 -12.48 -3.87
CA ASN A 90 2.76 -12.81 -4.49
C ASN A 90 2.12 -11.56 -5.10
N LEU A 91 2.01 -11.51 -6.42
CA LEU A 91 1.56 -10.34 -7.16
C LEU A 91 0.11 -9.95 -6.83
N GLU A 92 -0.75 -10.90 -6.52
CA GLU A 92 -2.14 -10.63 -6.12
C GLU A 92 -2.17 -9.83 -4.82
N LEU A 93 -1.37 -10.23 -3.83
CA LEU A 93 -1.26 -9.49 -2.57
C LEU A 93 -0.67 -8.09 -2.78
N VAL A 94 0.38 -7.97 -3.58
CA VAL A 94 0.97 -6.66 -3.92
C VAL A 94 -0.06 -5.73 -4.53
N MET A 95 -0.89 -6.23 -5.44
CA MET A 95 -1.95 -5.45 -6.07
C MET A 95 -3.06 -5.06 -5.08
N LEU A 96 -3.42 -5.95 -4.15
CA LEU A 96 -4.35 -5.64 -3.06
C LEU A 96 -3.81 -4.54 -2.16
N TRP A 97 -2.56 -4.63 -1.73
CA TRP A 97 -1.92 -3.61 -0.88
C TRP A 97 -1.82 -2.27 -1.57
N ASP A 98 -1.59 -2.29 -2.87
CA ASP A 98 -1.52 -1.07 -3.68
C ASP A 98 -2.91 -0.50 -4.02
N GLY A 99 -3.99 -1.26 -3.84
CA GLY A 99 -5.36 -0.84 -4.13
C GLY A 99 -5.66 -0.76 -5.63
N HIS A 100 -5.00 -1.57 -6.43
CA HIS A 100 -5.40 -1.82 -7.80
C HIS A 100 -6.56 -2.82 -7.81
N LYS A 101 -7.60 -2.49 -8.60
CA LYS A 101 -8.63 -3.47 -8.91
C LYS A 101 -8.11 -4.36 -10.03
N PHE A 102 -8.20 -5.67 -9.83
CA PHE A 102 -7.97 -6.59 -10.91
C PHE A 102 -9.03 -6.38 -12.00
N ASP A 103 -8.60 -6.26 -13.24
CA ASP A 103 -9.51 -6.19 -14.37
C ASP A 103 -10.28 -7.52 -14.47
N LYS A 104 -11.61 -7.43 -14.48
CA LYS A 104 -12.49 -8.61 -14.54
C LYS A 104 -12.41 -9.36 -15.88
N ASP A 105 -11.71 -8.78 -16.86
CA ASP A 105 -11.66 -9.31 -18.23
C ASP A 105 -10.62 -10.41 -18.44
N VAL A 106 -9.80 -10.73 -17.45
CA VAL A 106 -8.92 -11.90 -17.49
C VAL A 106 -9.68 -13.11 -16.98
N LYS A 107 -10.41 -13.75 -17.90
CA LYS A 107 -11.38 -14.82 -17.65
C LYS A 107 -10.87 -16.05 -16.88
N SER A 108 -9.58 -16.35 -16.89
CA SER A 108 -9.03 -17.55 -16.23
C SER A 108 -8.73 -17.39 -14.74
N SER A 109 -8.54 -16.16 -14.28
CA SER A 109 -8.14 -15.88 -12.90
C SER A 109 -9.26 -15.32 -12.02
N ALA A 110 -10.43 -15.00 -12.59
CA ALA A 110 -11.53 -14.38 -11.84
C ALA A 110 -12.28 -15.40 -10.95
N VAL A 111 -12.35 -16.65 -11.36
CA VAL A 111 -13.00 -17.73 -10.57
C VAL A 111 -12.10 -18.11 -9.40
N ASP A 112 -10.79 -18.25 -9.64
CA ASP A 112 -9.79 -18.57 -8.63
C ASP A 112 -9.70 -17.51 -7.53
N ARG A 113 -9.77 -16.23 -7.90
CA ARG A 113 -9.69 -15.08 -6.96
C ARG A 113 -10.90 -14.94 -6.04
N GLY A 114 -12.06 -15.40 -6.47
CA GLY A 114 -13.29 -15.41 -5.65
C GLY A 114 -13.23 -16.40 -4.48
N TYR A 115 -12.33 -17.39 -4.57
CA TYR A 115 -12.21 -18.47 -3.61
C TYR A 115 -10.87 -18.49 -2.85
N THR A 116 -9.87 -17.72 -3.28
CA THR A 116 -8.57 -17.70 -2.61
C THR A 116 -8.60 -16.71 -1.45
N THR A 117 -8.67 -17.24 -0.24
CA THR A 117 -8.47 -16.50 1.00
C THR A 117 -7.11 -16.87 1.55
N TYR A 118 -6.20 -15.91 1.57
CA TYR A 118 -4.89 -16.09 2.17
C TYR A 118 -4.99 -16.06 3.69
N SER A 119 -4.25 -16.95 4.37
CA SER A 119 -4.13 -16.87 5.84
C SER A 119 -3.41 -15.59 6.25
N ASP A 120 -3.72 -15.07 7.44
CA ASP A 120 -3.04 -13.88 7.98
C ASP A 120 -1.53 -14.11 8.08
N GLU A 121 -1.11 -15.32 8.48
CA GLU A 121 0.31 -15.69 8.53
C GLU A 121 1.00 -15.55 7.16
N TYR A 122 0.40 -16.11 6.11
CA TYR A 122 0.94 -15.97 4.75
C TYR A 122 0.97 -14.51 4.30
N TYR A 123 -0.09 -13.77 4.59
CA TYR A 123 -0.23 -12.37 4.26
C TYR A 123 0.88 -11.50 4.86
N PHE A 124 1.21 -11.72 6.14
CA PHE A 124 2.28 -10.98 6.80
C PHE A 124 3.68 -11.47 6.40
N LYS A 125 3.84 -12.76 6.14
CA LYS A 125 5.12 -13.32 5.67
C LYS A 125 5.53 -12.80 4.30
N GLU A 126 4.60 -12.57 3.40
CA GLU A 126 4.89 -12.05 2.07
C GLU A 126 5.53 -10.66 2.07
N ILE A 127 5.14 -9.77 2.99
CA ILE A 127 5.72 -8.42 3.07
C ILE A 127 7.17 -8.46 3.60
N GLU A 128 7.55 -9.47 4.35
CA GLU A 128 8.91 -9.62 4.88
C GLU A 128 9.94 -9.88 3.77
N LYS A 129 9.50 -10.39 2.61
CA LYS A 129 10.37 -10.58 1.44
C LYS A 129 10.86 -9.24 0.88
N ILE A 130 10.10 -8.16 1.09
CA ILE A 130 10.46 -6.85 0.56
C ILE A 130 11.53 -6.23 1.45
N ASN A 131 12.76 -6.33 1.02
CA ASN A 131 13.89 -5.69 1.67
C ASN A 131 14.43 -4.56 0.79
N TYR A 132 14.61 -3.39 1.38
CA TYR A 132 15.34 -2.28 0.81
C TYR A 132 16.70 -2.27 1.50
N GLU A 133 17.72 -2.74 0.82
CA GLU A 133 19.09 -2.53 1.27
C GLU A 133 19.39 -1.02 1.15
N LEU A 134 19.71 -0.44 2.29
CA LEU A 134 20.15 0.96 2.40
C LEU A 134 21.65 1.01 2.46
#